data_5af0ae97a5beca0c06bfeacdf6249122
#
_entry.id   5af0ae97a5beca0c06bfeacdf6249122
#
_cell.length_a   1.000
_cell.length_b   1.000
_cell.length_c   1.000
_cell.angle_alpha   90.00
_cell.angle_beta   90.00
_cell.angle_gamma   90.00
#
_symmetry.space_group_name_H-M   'P 1'
#
loop_
_entity.id
_entity.type
_entity.pdbx_description
1 polymer ?
#
loop_
_entity_poly.entity_id
_entity_poly.type
_entity_poly.pdbx_seq_one_letter_code
_entity_poly.pdbx_strand_id
1 'polypeptide(L)'
;MKKQLCALMAGAVMLGLAACGGEEEVQNAATATLEQNGVTMTMSFDAKGDVVTKITQESVIDLSGYTEEQIETLNATVDTAEETYAALENVEYSCEEEDGKLVERIVIPTDEDTLKEVVEQGLLQVDDENVTQLSLEATVDNLESAGWTIE
;
A
#
# COMPACT_ATOMS: atom_id res chain seq x y z
N MET A 1 9.74 -12.14 -16.95
CA MET A 1 10.11 -11.91 -15.54
C MET A 1 9.77 -10.51 -15.00
N LYS A 2 9.18 -9.63 -15.80
CA LYS A 2 8.85 -8.24 -15.40
C LYS A 2 7.35 -7.95 -15.42
N LYS A 3 6.51 -8.98 -15.39
CA LYS A 3 5.04 -8.91 -15.55
C LYS A 3 4.26 -8.64 -14.26
N GLN A 4 4.90 -8.20 -13.20
CA GLN A 4 4.25 -8.16 -11.87
C GLN A 4 4.55 -6.90 -11.05
N LEU A 5 4.95 -5.79 -11.67
CA LEU A 5 5.46 -4.68 -10.88
C LEU A 5 4.38 -3.81 -10.23
N CYS A 6 3.25 -3.56 -10.86
CA CYS A 6 2.17 -2.79 -10.22
C CYS A 6 1.21 -3.65 -9.37
N ALA A 7 0.95 -4.89 -9.75
CA ALA A 7 0.10 -5.80 -8.97
C ALA A 7 0.82 -6.44 -7.76
N LEU A 8 2.15 -6.31 -7.66
CA LEU A 8 2.94 -6.91 -6.58
C LEU A 8 2.98 -6.08 -5.31
N MET A 9 2.40 -4.91 -5.33
CA MET A 9 2.43 -4.01 -4.18
C MET A 9 1.38 -4.36 -3.11
N ALA A 10 0.37 -5.14 -3.48
CA ALA A 10 -0.62 -5.67 -2.52
C ALA A 10 -0.11 -6.90 -1.75
N GLY A 11 1.08 -7.38 -2.03
CA GLY A 11 1.55 -8.64 -1.47
C GLY A 11 2.68 -8.48 -0.47
N ALA A 12 2.46 -8.90 0.73
CA ALA A 12 3.42 -9.31 1.76
C ALA A 12 3.83 -8.29 2.83
N VAL A 13 2.99 -7.32 3.17
CA VAL A 13 3.15 -6.65 4.46
C VAL A 13 2.13 -7.23 5.43
N MET A 14 2.58 -8.03 6.38
CA MET A 14 1.75 -8.43 7.51
C MET A 14 1.58 -7.23 8.43
N LEU A 15 0.35 -6.74 8.53
CA LEU A 15 0.00 -5.65 9.41
C LEU A 15 -0.47 -6.19 10.76
N GLY A 16 0.04 -5.62 11.84
CA GLY A 16 -0.23 -6.08 13.21
C GLY A 16 -1.59 -5.62 13.74
N LEU A 17 -2.09 -6.33 14.75
CA LEU A 17 -3.37 -6.03 15.42
C LEU A 17 -3.21 -4.98 16.53
N ALA A 18 -4.18 -4.04 16.63
CA ALA A 18 -4.16 -2.95 17.59
C ALA A 18 -4.93 -3.21 18.89
N ALA A 19 -4.48 -2.55 19.96
CA ALA A 19 -5.24 -2.34 21.18
C ALA A 19 -5.83 -0.91 21.19
N CYS A 20 -7.05 -0.74 21.71
CA CYS A 20 -7.79 0.53 21.74
C CYS A 20 -6.98 1.75 22.20
N GLY A 21 -6.99 2.83 21.41
CA GLY A 21 -6.46 4.14 21.77
C GLY A 21 -7.50 5.25 21.61
N GLY A 22 -7.57 6.19 22.58
CA GLY A 22 -8.45 7.37 22.60
C GLY A 22 -7.71 8.68 22.30
N GLU A 23 -6.65 8.66 21.48
CA GLU A 23 -5.77 9.80 21.21
C GLU A 23 -6.21 10.58 19.95
N GLU A 24 -5.64 11.76 19.74
CA GLU A 24 -5.86 12.55 18.52
C GLU A 24 -5.19 11.88 17.32
N GLU A 25 -5.78 12.03 16.14
CA GLU A 25 -5.22 11.47 14.89
C GLU A 25 -3.97 12.25 14.48
N VAL A 26 -2.88 11.52 14.28
CA VAL A 26 -1.62 12.03 13.76
C VAL A 26 -1.48 11.60 12.30
N GLN A 27 -1.36 12.59 11.40
CA GLN A 27 -1.08 12.31 10.00
C GLN A 27 0.40 11.96 9.82
N ASN A 28 0.67 10.97 8.97
CA ASN A 28 2.03 10.46 8.76
C ASN A 28 2.73 10.11 10.08
N ALA A 29 2.03 9.40 10.97
CA ALA A 29 2.57 8.97 12.26
C ALA A 29 3.79 8.04 12.08
N ALA A 30 3.87 7.34 10.96
CA ALA A 30 5.06 6.63 10.49
C ALA A 30 5.08 6.62 8.95
N THR A 31 6.29 6.56 8.40
CA THR A 31 6.52 6.39 6.96
C THR A 31 7.56 5.28 6.75
N ALA A 32 7.27 4.38 5.84
CA ALA A 32 8.16 3.29 5.45
C ALA A 32 8.51 3.40 3.97
N THR A 33 9.78 3.27 3.62
CA THR A 33 10.26 3.34 2.24
C THR A 33 11.04 2.08 1.89
N LEU A 34 10.79 1.55 0.70
CA LEU A 34 11.55 0.44 0.12
C LEU A 34 11.95 0.78 -1.32
N GLU A 35 13.23 0.65 -1.63
CA GLU A 35 13.76 0.77 -2.99
C GLU A 35 14.20 -0.60 -3.50
N GLN A 36 13.59 -1.06 -4.58
CA GLN A 36 13.93 -2.34 -5.19
C GLN A 36 13.70 -2.34 -6.70
N ASN A 37 14.71 -2.78 -7.46
CA ASN A 37 14.61 -2.97 -8.92
C ASN A 37 14.14 -1.74 -9.72
N GLY A 38 14.50 -0.53 -9.30
CA GLY A 38 14.09 0.71 -9.97
C GLY A 38 12.67 1.18 -9.61
N VAL A 39 12.09 0.57 -8.59
CA VAL A 39 10.82 0.98 -7.99
C VAL A 39 11.08 1.51 -6.60
N THR A 40 10.57 2.70 -6.31
CA THR A 40 10.54 3.27 -4.96
C THR A 40 9.12 3.16 -4.43
N MET A 41 8.96 2.47 -3.31
CA MET A 41 7.70 2.31 -2.60
C MET A 41 7.71 3.08 -1.31
N THR A 42 6.70 3.87 -1.07
CA THR A 42 6.51 4.59 0.19
C THR A 42 5.13 4.28 0.76
N MET A 43 5.09 3.86 2.01
CA MET A 43 3.85 3.69 2.78
C MET A 43 3.83 4.70 3.91
N SER A 44 2.75 5.46 4.03
CA SER A 44 2.52 6.41 5.12
C SER A 44 1.28 6.01 5.90
N PHE A 45 1.36 6.12 7.21
CA PHE A 45 0.31 5.69 8.13
C PHE A 45 -0.19 6.88 8.94
N ASP A 46 -1.48 7.16 8.87
CA ASP A 46 -2.15 8.02 9.82
C ASP A 46 -2.63 7.15 10.98
N ALA A 47 -2.55 7.62 12.21
CA ALA A 47 -2.89 6.83 13.39
C ALA A 47 -3.46 7.67 14.54
N LYS A 48 -4.27 7.00 15.37
CA LYS A 48 -4.71 7.49 16.69
C LYS A 48 -4.08 6.61 17.76
N GLY A 49 -3.07 7.14 18.46
CA GLY A 49 -2.24 6.30 19.31
C GLY A 49 -1.60 5.17 18.51
N ASP A 50 -1.84 3.93 18.91
CA ASP A 50 -1.37 2.74 18.19
C ASP A 50 -2.35 2.22 17.12
N VAL A 51 -3.49 2.88 16.89
CA VAL A 51 -4.47 2.45 15.89
C VAL A 51 -4.26 3.19 14.57
N VAL A 52 -3.88 2.46 13.53
CA VAL A 52 -3.80 2.99 12.15
C VAL A 52 -5.20 3.36 11.68
N THR A 53 -5.37 4.56 11.15
CA THR A 53 -6.65 5.07 10.63
C THR A 53 -6.68 5.18 9.12
N LYS A 54 -5.50 5.29 8.49
CA LYS A 54 -5.38 5.35 7.04
C LYS A 54 -3.99 4.90 6.60
N ILE A 55 -3.95 4.17 5.49
CA ILE A 55 -2.73 3.79 4.79
C ILE A 55 -2.69 4.55 3.46
N THR A 56 -1.59 5.20 3.16
CA THR A 56 -1.30 5.75 1.84
C THR A 56 -0.08 5.05 1.29
N GLN A 57 -0.22 4.38 0.16
CA GLN A 57 0.89 3.75 -0.56
C GLN A 57 1.16 4.54 -1.83
N GLU A 58 2.42 4.85 -2.08
CA GLU A 58 2.88 5.46 -3.32
C GLU A 58 4.01 4.61 -3.91
N SER A 59 3.93 4.35 -5.20
CA SER A 59 4.91 3.58 -5.94
C SER A 59 5.39 4.38 -7.13
N VAL A 60 6.68 4.62 -7.21
CA VAL A 60 7.31 5.36 -8.31
C VAL A 60 8.19 4.41 -9.11
N ILE A 61 7.87 4.22 -10.39
CA ILE A 61 8.59 3.35 -11.32
C ILE A 61 9.28 4.21 -12.37
N ASP A 62 10.61 4.14 -12.44
CA ASP A 62 11.38 4.80 -13.49
C ASP A 62 11.29 4.01 -14.81
N LEU A 63 10.65 4.60 -15.83
CA LEU A 63 10.42 3.96 -17.12
C LEU A 63 11.60 4.01 -18.07
N SER A 64 12.69 4.71 -17.74
CA SER A 64 13.84 4.93 -18.61
C SER A 64 14.54 3.64 -19.06
N GLY A 65 14.43 2.58 -18.26
CA GLY A 65 14.99 1.26 -18.56
C GLY A 65 14.02 0.28 -19.22
N TYR A 66 12.78 0.70 -19.52
CA TYR A 66 11.72 -0.16 -20.05
C TYR A 66 11.62 -0.05 -21.57
N THR A 67 11.32 -1.16 -22.24
CA THR A 67 10.96 -1.17 -23.66
C THR A 67 9.49 -0.80 -23.85
N GLU A 68 9.09 -0.41 -25.06
CA GLU A 68 7.68 -0.11 -25.38
C GLU A 68 6.75 -1.28 -25.04
N GLU A 69 7.15 -2.53 -25.33
CA GLU A 69 6.38 -3.74 -24.98
C GLU A 69 6.21 -3.93 -23.47
N GLN A 70 7.24 -3.57 -22.70
CA GLN A 70 7.18 -3.62 -21.22
C GLN A 70 6.27 -2.53 -20.66
N ILE A 71 6.28 -1.34 -21.24
CA ILE A 71 5.39 -0.24 -20.86
C ILE A 71 3.93 -0.60 -21.20
N GLU A 72 3.67 -1.19 -22.37
CA GLU A 72 2.33 -1.68 -22.73
C GLU A 72 1.81 -2.73 -21.72
N THR A 73 2.68 -3.66 -21.33
CA THR A 73 2.33 -4.68 -20.32
C THR A 73 2.06 -4.05 -18.96
N LEU A 74 2.85 -3.05 -18.58
CA LEU A 74 2.68 -2.32 -17.33
C LEU A 74 1.34 -1.56 -17.31
N ASN A 75 1.01 -0.85 -18.40
CA ASN A 75 -0.27 -0.15 -18.54
C ASN A 75 -1.47 -1.11 -18.44
N ALA A 76 -1.40 -2.28 -19.08
CA ALA A 76 -2.46 -3.29 -18.94
C ALA A 76 -2.60 -3.81 -17.49
N THR A 77 -1.53 -3.83 -16.73
CA THR A 77 -1.55 -4.18 -15.30
C THR A 77 -2.19 -3.07 -14.48
N VAL A 78 -1.88 -1.80 -14.81
CA VAL A 78 -2.49 -0.62 -14.19
C VAL A 78 -4.00 -0.61 -14.44
N ASP A 79 -4.44 -0.84 -15.67
CA ASP A 79 -5.87 -0.91 -16.02
C ASP A 79 -6.60 -1.97 -15.17
N THR A 80 -5.99 -3.13 -14.97
CA THR A 80 -6.54 -4.20 -14.11
C THR A 80 -6.59 -3.79 -12.64
N ALA A 81 -5.55 -3.11 -12.15
CA ALA A 81 -5.51 -2.60 -10.79
C ALA A 81 -6.60 -1.52 -10.59
N GLU A 82 -6.74 -0.59 -11.53
CA GLU A 82 -7.78 0.44 -11.50
C GLU A 82 -9.18 -0.18 -11.40
N GLU A 83 -9.49 -1.19 -12.21
CA GLU A 83 -10.76 -1.92 -12.12
C GLU A 83 -10.95 -2.59 -10.76
N THR A 84 -9.91 -3.18 -10.20
CA THR A 84 -9.96 -3.88 -8.91
C THR A 84 -10.23 -2.90 -7.77
N TYR A 85 -9.49 -1.80 -7.73
CA TYR A 85 -9.66 -0.80 -6.67
C TYR A 85 -10.94 0.03 -6.83
N ALA A 86 -11.41 0.28 -8.06
CA ALA A 86 -12.68 0.95 -8.32
C ALA A 86 -13.90 0.16 -7.83
N ALA A 87 -13.75 -1.15 -7.64
CA ALA A 87 -14.82 -2.00 -7.07
C ALA A 87 -14.93 -1.89 -5.54
N LEU A 88 -13.94 -1.27 -4.88
CA LEU A 88 -13.89 -1.12 -3.43
C LEU A 88 -14.51 0.22 -3.00
N GLU A 89 -15.38 0.18 -2.00
CA GLU A 89 -15.88 1.41 -1.39
C GLU A 89 -14.75 2.05 -0.52
N ASN A 90 -14.65 3.36 -0.56
CA ASN A 90 -13.73 4.17 0.25
C ASN A 90 -12.22 4.01 -0.06
N VAL A 91 -11.81 3.17 -0.98
CA VAL A 91 -10.41 3.07 -1.44
C VAL A 91 -10.22 3.99 -2.65
N GLU A 92 -9.19 4.82 -2.60
CA GLU A 92 -8.80 5.68 -3.73
C GLU A 92 -7.60 5.06 -4.44
N TYR A 93 -7.66 5.03 -5.76
CA TYR A 93 -6.58 4.58 -6.63
C TYR A 93 -6.31 5.61 -7.72
N SER A 94 -5.07 5.89 -7.98
CA SER A 94 -4.64 6.68 -9.14
C SER A 94 -3.29 6.17 -9.66
N CYS A 95 -3.10 6.22 -10.97
CA CYS A 95 -1.83 5.92 -11.60
C CYS A 95 -1.61 6.89 -12.76
N GLU A 96 -0.54 7.65 -12.72
CA GLU A 96 -0.23 8.69 -13.70
C GLU A 96 1.22 8.58 -14.17
N GLU A 97 1.45 8.89 -15.45
CA GLU A 97 2.81 9.03 -15.97
C GLU A 97 3.25 10.49 -15.88
N GLU A 98 4.31 10.77 -15.16
CA GLU A 98 4.89 12.08 -14.98
C GLU A 98 6.42 12.03 -15.14
N ASP A 99 6.97 12.87 -16.02
CA ASP A 99 8.42 13.00 -16.25
C ASP A 99 9.16 11.66 -16.53
N GLY A 100 8.52 10.74 -17.27
CA GLY A 100 9.08 9.42 -17.60
C GLY A 100 9.07 8.44 -16.42
N LYS A 101 8.26 8.72 -15.43
CA LYS A 101 7.99 7.83 -14.28
C LYS A 101 6.51 7.52 -14.23
N LEU A 102 6.19 6.31 -13.84
CA LEU A 102 4.83 5.92 -13.50
C LEU A 102 4.66 6.06 -11.99
N VAL A 103 3.69 6.87 -11.57
CA VAL A 103 3.38 7.13 -10.16
C VAL A 103 2.02 6.52 -9.84
N GLU A 104 2.00 5.47 -9.05
CA GLU A 104 0.81 4.82 -8.55
C GLU A 104 0.57 5.25 -7.09
N ARG A 105 -0.67 5.58 -6.76
CA ARG A 105 -1.07 5.95 -5.42
C ARG A 105 -2.35 5.24 -5.01
N ILE A 106 -2.33 4.65 -3.83
CA ILE A 106 -3.45 3.93 -3.23
C ILE A 106 -3.69 4.50 -1.83
N VAL A 107 -4.93 4.87 -1.52
CA VAL A 107 -5.33 5.36 -0.19
C VAL A 107 -6.40 4.45 0.37
N ILE A 108 -6.11 3.82 1.49
CA ILE A 108 -6.99 2.84 2.16
C ILE A 108 -7.32 3.36 3.56
N PRO A 109 -8.56 3.83 3.80
CA PRO A 109 -9.05 4.00 5.16
C PRO A 109 -9.07 2.65 5.89
N THR A 110 -8.73 2.62 7.16
CA THR A 110 -8.63 1.38 7.93
C THR A 110 -9.77 1.23 8.95
N ASP A 111 -10.95 1.74 8.61
CA ASP A 111 -12.17 1.40 9.32
C ASP A 111 -12.51 -0.08 9.14
N GLU A 112 -13.29 -0.66 10.05
CA GLU A 112 -13.57 -2.10 10.10
C GLU A 112 -14.14 -2.65 8.79
N ASP A 113 -15.07 -1.95 8.16
CA ASP A 113 -15.72 -2.40 6.94
C ASP A 113 -14.75 -2.40 5.74
N THR A 114 -13.97 -1.33 5.59
CA THR A 114 -12.94 -1.21 4.53
C THR A 114 -11.81 -2.22 4.74
N LEU A 115 -11.32 -2.40 5.98
CA LEU A 115 -10.32 -3.41 6.31
C LEU A 115 -10.78 -4.81 5.92
N LYS A 116 -11.99 -5.17 6.28
CA LYS A 116 -12.55 -6.47 5.94
C LYS A 116 -12.60 -6.68 4.44
N GLU A 117 -13.06 -5.69 3.69
CA GLU A 117 -13.15 -5.76 2.23
C GLU A 117 -11.78 -5.95 1.59
N VAL A 118 -10.77 -5.15 1.95
CA VAL A 118 -9.41 -5.24 1.36
C VAL A 118 -8.69 -6.53 1.76
N VAL A 119 -8.94 -7.06 2.95
CA VAL A 119 -8.41 -8.36 3.39
C VAL A 119 -9.08 -9.51 2.62
N GLU A 120 -10.42 -9.50 2.47
CA GLU A 120 -11.16 -10.50 1.70
C GLU A 120 -10.74 -10.53 0.22
N GLN A 121 -10.37 -9.37 -0.35
CA GLN A 121 -9.84 -9.27 -1.72
C GLN A 121 -8.34 -9.64 -1.83
N GLY A 122 -7.68 -9.93 -0.70
CA GLY A 122 -6.25 -10.27 -0.66
C GLY A 122 -5.31 -9.09 -0.94
N LEU A 123 -5.81 -7.85 -0.81
CA LEU A 123 -5.03 -6.63 -1.04
C LEU A 123 -4.20 -6.22 0.18
N LEU A 124 -4.62 -6.64 1.37
CA LEU A 124 -3.83 -6.57 2.60
C LEU A 124 -3.65 -7.96 3.19
N GLN A 125 -2.43 -8.27 3.61
CA GLN A 125 -2.14 -9.48 4.36
C GLN A 125 -2.07 -9.16 5.84
N VAL A 126 -2.81 -9.91 6.62
CA VAL A 126 -2.91 -9.76 8.08
C VAL A 126 -2.79 -11.14 8.74
N ASP A 127 -2.32 -11.16 9.98
CA ASP A 127 -2.19 -12.42 10.74
C ASP A 127 -3.54 -13.04 11.10
N ASP A 128 -4.60 -12.23 11.22
CA ASP A 128 -5.96 -12.66 11.54
C ASP A 128 -6.94 -12.05 10.53
N GLU A 129 -7.62 -12.88 9.76
CA GLU A 129 -8.63 -12.46 8.77
C GLU A 129 -9.85 -11.75 9.40
N ASN A 130 -10.03 -11.84 10.72
CA ASN A 130 -11.06 -11.11 11.45
C ASN A 130 -10.56 -9.79 12.06
N VAL A 131 -9.48 -9.23 11.49
CA VAL A 131 -8.91 -7.97 11.95
C VAL A 131 -9.94 -6.83 11.82
N THR A 132 -10.10 -6.08 12.90
CA THR A 132 -10.96 -4.88 12.94
C THR A 132 -10.14 -3.59 13.07
N GLN A 133 -8.88 -3.70 13.46
CA GLN A 133 -7.96 -2.59 13.65
C GLN A 133 -6.52 -3.04 13.40
N LEU A 134 -5.68 -2.12 12.94
CA LEU A 134 -4.25 -2.34 12.71
C LEU A 134 -3.43 -1.59 13.76
N SER A 135 -2.45 -2.27 14.37
CA SER A 135 -1.46 -1.64 15.25
C SER A 135 -0.38 -0.95 14.43
N LEU A 136 -0.11 0.32 14.72
CA LEU A 136 0.98 1.05 14.10
C LEU A 136 2.34 0.45 14.48
N GLU A 137 2.56 0.16 15.77
CA GLU A 137 3.80 -0.42 16.27
C GLU A 137 4.09 -1.76 15.59
N ALA A 138 3.13 -2.70 15.60
CA ALA A 138 3.31 -4.00 14.97
C ALA A 138 3.46 -3.90 13.44
N THR A 139 2.79 -2.94 12.79
CA THR A 139 2.93 -2.69 11.35
C THR A 139 4.35 -2.21 11.02
N VAL A 140 4.86 -1.25 11.77
CA VAL A 140 6.21 -0.70 11.60
C VAL A 140 7.27 -1.78 11.82
N ASP A 141 7.17 -2.56 12.89
CA ASP A 141 8.09 -3.66 13.21
C ASP A 141 8.12 -4.72 12.09
N ASN A 142 6.97 -5.06 11.53
CA ASN A 142 6.87 -6.01 10.42
C ASN A 142 7.51 -5.46 9.13
N LEU A 143 7.29 -4.19 8.82
CA LEU A 143 7.90 -3.52 7.67
C LEU A 143 9.42 -3.45 7.82
N GLU A 144 9.93 -3.04 8.98
CA GLU A 144 11.36 -2.99 9.26
C GLU A 144 11.99 -4.38 9.13
N SER A 145 11.34 -5.42 9.66
CA SER A 145 11.77 -6.81 9.53
C SER A 145 11.76 -7.30 8.07
N ALA A 146 10.90 -6.75 7.23
CA ALA A 146 10.84 -7.03 5.79
C ALA A 146 11.83 -6.20 4.95
N GLY A 147 12.65 -5.37 5.58
CA GLY A 147 13.72 -4.59 4.95
C GLY A 147 13.32 -3.17 4.53
N TRP A 148 12.17 -2.68 4.99
CA TRP A 148 11.78 -1.29 4.78
C TRP A 148 12.57 -0.36 5.71
N THR A 149 12.82 0.85 5.24
CA THR A 149 13.39 1.94 6.06
C THR A 149 12.24 2.72 6.67
N ILE A 150 12.26 2.87 8.00
CA ILE A 150 11.22 3.57 8.75
C ILE A 150 11.68 4.97 9.12
N GLU A 151 10.81 5.97 8.95
CA GLU A 151 10.98 7.38 9.34
C GLU A 151 9.83 7.86 10.22
#